data_887769fda488d70721c070a3276cda7a
#
_entry.id   887769fda488d70721c070a3276cda7a
#
_cell.length_a   1.000
_cell.length_b   1.000
_cell.length_c   1.000
_cell.angle_alpha   90.00
_cell.angle_beta   90.00
_cell.angle_gamma   90.00
#
_symmetry.space_group_name_H-M   'P 1'
#
loop_
_entity.id
_entity.type
_entity.pdbx_description
1 polymer ?
#
loop_
_entity_poly.entity_id
_entity_poly.type
_entity_poly.pdbx_seq_one_letter_code
_entity_poly.pdbx_strand_id
1 'polypeptide(L)'
;MTTRKIQQIIQGQPASDGAGVKLIRSLGSANHLRADPFLMLDAFSSENPDDYVAGFPSHPHRGFETVTYLLDGHMLHEDHLGNKGNLKSGGVQWMTAGRGIIHSEMPQQENGRMRGFQLWINLPAREKMKPAGYRDIQAEEIPTAPFADGSVKVIAGTYEGTKGPVQGGSTDPLYWDVQLNAGKTFEEKIPATHALYIYPFEGSVEIEDRVLKAHQGGVLGSGDTVSARAGKDGARFLVLAAKPLQEPVVQYGPFVMNTREEIEQAIRDYQNGVLAV
;
A
#
# COMPACT_ATOMS: atom_id res chain seq x y z
N MET A 1 3.92 25.91 -11.78
CA MET A 1 4.23 24.74 -10.93
C MET A 1 4.02 25.16 -9.49
N THR A 2 3.26 24.37 -8.75
CA THR A 2 2.98 24.64 -7.33
C THR A 2 3.46 23.45 -6.53
N THR A 3 4.45 23.66 -5.67
CA THR A 3 4.98 22.60 -4.81
C THR A 3 3.96 22.23 -3.74
N ARG A 4 3.73 20.94 -3.56
CA ARG A 4 2.84 20.40 -2.52
C ARG A 4 3.50 20.48 -1.17
N LYS A 5 2.72 20.89 -0.16
CA LYS A 5 3.16 20.97 1.24
C LYS A 5 2.51 19.87 2.08
N ILE A 6 3.20 19.43 3.12
CA ILE A 6 2.61 18.51 4.08
C ILE A 6 1.47 19.20 4.83
N GLN A 7 0.26 18.68 4.68
CA GLN A 7 -0.91 19.12 5.45
C GLN A 7 -1.00 18.39 6.79
N GLN A 8 -0.76 17.09 6.77
CA GLN A 8 -0.86 16.25 7.97
C GLN A 8 0.30 15.27 8.04
N ILE A 9 0.87 15.11 9.23
CA ILE A 9 1.81 14.03 9.54
C ILE A 9 1.04 12.96 10.33
N ILE A 10 1.13 11.73 9.85
CA ILE A 10 0.54 10.56 10.52
C ILE A 10 1.69 9.74 11.10
N GLN A 11 1.75 9.67 12.42
CA GLN A 11 2.71 8.84 13.12
C GLN A 11 2.29 7.38 13.02
N GLY A 12 3.16 6.52 12.48
CA GLY A 12 2.96 5.08 12.51
C GLY A 12 2.87 4.56 13.95
N GLN A 13 1.89 3.69 14.21
CA GLN A 13 1.64 3.10 15.51
C GLN A 13 1.96 1.61 15.46
N PRO A 14 2.64 1.06 16.49
CA PRO A 14 2.77 -0.38 16.62
C PRO A 14 1.39 -1.04 16.64
N ALA A 15 1.25 -2.09 15.86
CA ALA A 15 0.02 -2.87 15.75
C ALA A 15 0.35 -4.35 15.51
N SER A 16 -0.67 -5.19 15.57
CA SER A 16 -0.59 -6.59 15.21
C SER A 16 -1.79 -6.95 14.36
N ASP A 17 -1.58 -7.74 13.33
CA ASP A 17 -2.65 -8.21 12.43
C ASP A 17 -2.45 -9.69 12.07
N GLY A 18 -3.41 -10.30 11.36
CA GLY A 18 -3.39 -11.74 11.09
C GLY A 18 -3.34 -12.58 12.37
N ALA A 19 -2.51 -13.60 12.41
CA ALA A 19 -2.33 -14.45 13.58
C ALA A 19 -1.25 -13.93 14.55
N GLY A 20 -1.01 -12.63 14.56
CA GLY A 20 -0.06 -11.99 15.48
C GLY A 20 1.17 -11.38 14.81
N VAL A 21 1.11 -11.14 13.48
CA VAL A 21 2.19 -10.47 12.76
C VAL A 21 2.36 -9.04 13.29
N LYS A 22 3.58 -8.72 13.74
CA LYS A 22 3.91 -7.38 14.24
C LYS A 22 4.18 -6.43 13.11
N LEU A 23 3.60 -5.24 13.19
CA LEU A 23 3.69 -4.22 12.16
C LEU A 23 3.58 -2.80 12.73
N ILE A 24 3.84 -1.83 11.87
CA ILE A 24 3.59 -0.41 12.14
C ILE A 24 2.50 0.06 11.17
N ARG A 25 1.34 0.43 11.71
CA ARG A 25 0.21 0.97 10.93
C ARG A 25 0.25 2.48 10.92
N SER A 26 0.30 3.08 9.74
CA SER A 26 0.22 4.54 9.56
C SER A 26 -1.19 4.96 9.14
N LEU A 27 -1.53 4.89 7.84
CA LEU A 27 -2.91 5.08 7.42
C LEU A 27 -3.80 3.98 8.01
N GLY A 28 -5.02 4.34 8.39
CA GLY A 28 -5.99 3.40 8.93
C GLY A 28 -5.80 3.07 10.43
N SER A 29 -4.82 3.66 11.11
CA SER A 29 -4.67 3.52 12.58
C SER A 29 -5.84 4.14 13.34
N ALA A 30 -6.56 5.07 12.72
CA ALA A 30 -7.88 5.55 13.13
C ALA A 30 -8.69 5.90 11.89
N ASN A 31 -10.02 5.88 11.99
CA ASN A 31 -10.93 6.09 10.84
C ASN A 31 -10.73 7.43 10.10
N HIS A 32 -10.26 8.46 10.79
CA HIS A 32 -9.99 9.78 10.23
C HIS A 32 -8.55 9.92 9.67
N LEU A 33 -7.69 8.91 9.87
CA LEU A 33 -6.32 8.90 9.39
C LEU A 33 -6.23 8.09 8.09
N ARG A 34 -6.77 8.68 7.03
CA ARG A 34 -6.78 8.13 5.67
C ARG A 34 -6.33 9.20 4.68
N ALA A 35 -5.90 8.78 3.51
CA ALA A 35 -5.59 9.64 2.38
C ALA A 35 -6.35 9.09 1.16
N ASP A 36 -7.63 9.47 0.99
CA ASP A 36 -8.49 8.96 -0.09
C ASP A 36 -7.76 8.92 -1.44
N PRO A 37 -7.66 7.75 -2.13
CA PRO A 37 -8.39 6.51 -1.86
C PRO A 37 -7.64 5.50 -0.97
N PHE A 38 -6.50 5.85 -0.37
CA PHE A 38 -5.72 4.96 0.47
C PHE A 38 -6.38 4.79 1.84
N LEU A 39 -6.71 3.56 2.18
CA LEU A 39 -7.45 3.21 3.39
C LEU A 39 -6.52 2.85 4.55
N MET A 40 -5.45 2.10 4.26
CA MET A 40 -4.53 1.55 5.26
C MET A 40 -3.14 1.36 4.65
N LEU A 41 -2.12 1.63 5.44
CA LEU A 41 -0.73 1.25 5.13
C LEU A 41 -0.08 0.65 6.37
N ASP A 42 0.27 -0.62 6.26
CA ASP A 42 1.03 -1.37 7.25
C ASP A 42 2.45 -1.61 6.74
N ALA A 43 3.43 -1.40 7.60
CA ALA A 43 4.82 -1.75 7.39
C ALA A 43 5.21 -2.84 8.39
N PHE A 44 5.59 -4.01 7.91
CA PHE A 44 6.10 -5.10 8.73
C PHE A 44 7.60 -5.28 8.49
N SER A 45 8.36 -5.51 9.56
CA SER A 45 9.80 -5.73 9.49
C SER A 45 10.27 -6.43 10.75
N SER A 46 10.72 -7.68 10.63
CA SER A 46 11.35 -8.42 11.72
C SER A 46 12.34 -9.45 11.22
N GLU A 47 13.39 -9.69 12.00
CA GLU A 47 14.31 -10.82 11.84
C GLU A 47 13.95 -11.98 12.80
N ASN A 48 13.02 -11.73 13.73
CA ASN A 48 12.51 -12.75 14.64
C ASN A 48 11.32 -13.48 14.02
N PRO A 49 11.40 -14.78 13.75
CA PRO A 49 10.31 -15.57 13.16
C PRO A 49 9.00 -15.50 13.96
N ASP A 50 9.07 -15.43 15.28
CA ASP A 50 7.90 -15.37 16.16
C ASP A 50 7.01 -14.13 15.88
N ASP A 51 7.56 -13.10 15.22
CA ASP A 51 6.85 -11.88 14.89
C ASP A 51 6.04 -11.99 13.59
N TYR A 52 6.29 -13.02 12.74
CA TYR A 52 5.66 -13.11 11.42
C TYR A 52 5.24 -14.51 10.98
N VAL A 53 5.82 -15.61 11.52
CA VAL A 53 5.63 -16.98 10.99
C VAL A 53 4.17 -17.43 11.01
N ALA A 54 3.38 -16.90 11.96
CA ALA A 54 1.96 -17.21 12.05
C ALA A 54 1.14 -16.67 10.87
N GLY A 55 1.66 -15.66 10.16
CA GLY A 55 1.11 -15.13 8.92
C GLY A 55 -0.30 -14.58 9.03
N PHE A 56 -0.97 -14.60 7.89
CA PHE A 56 -2.37 -14.19 7.76
C PHE A 56 -3.18 -15.39 7.28
N PRO A 57 -3.69 -16.22 8.22
CA PRO A 57 -4.55 -17.37 7.89
C PRO A 57 -5.79 -16.95 7.13
N SER A 58 -6.52 -17.91 6.57
CA SER A 58 -7.68 -17.68 5.72
C SER A 58 -8.66 -16.65 6.31
N HIS A 59 -8.87 -15.55 5.57
CA HIS A 59 -9.73 -14.44 5.95
C HIS A 59 -10.38 -13.80 4.72
N PRO A 60 -11.57 -13.15 4.91
CA PRO A 60 -12.29 -12.53 3.79
C PRO A 60 -11.86 -11.08 3.54
N HIS A 61 -12.18 -10.57 2.33
CA HIS A 61 -12.22 -9.13 2.03
C HIS A 61 -13.37 -8.82 1.07
N ARG A 62 -13.91 -7.58 1.13
CA ARG A 62 -14.87 -7.04 0.15
C ARG A 62 -14.70 -5.54 -0.01
N GLY A 63 -14.76 -5.06 -1.27
CA GLY A 63 -15.00 -3.65 -1.60
C GLY A 63 -13.75 -2.79 -1.81
N PHE A 64 -12.56 -3.36 -1.87
CA PHE A 64 -11.29 -2.65 -2.05
C PHE A 64 -10.22 -3.53 -2.71
N GLU A 65 -9.01 -3.01 -2.83
CA GLU A 65 -7.83 -3.73 -3.33
C GLU A 65 -6.75 -3.78 -2.25
N THR A 66 -6.00 -4.88 -2.19
CA THR A 66 -4.81 -5.02 -1.36
C THR A 66 -3.57 -5.10 -2.25
N VAL A 67 -2.49 -4.45 -1.82
CA VAL A 67 -1.20 -4.50 -2.49
C VAL A 67 -0.14 -4.85 -1.47
N THR A 68 0.38 -6.08 -1.56
CA THR A 68 1.49 -6.54 -0.73
C THR A 68 2.79 -6.33 -1.50
N TYR A 69 3.67 -5.47 -1.02
CA TYR A 69 5.02 -5.27 -1.56
C TYR A 69 6.04 -5.84 -0.60
N LEU A 70 6.74 -6.90 -1.01
CA LEU A 70 7.72 -7.58 -0.18
C LEU A 70 9.13 -7.08 -0.51
N LEU A 71 9.80 -6.47 0.48
CA LEU A 71 11.20 -6.06 0.35
C LEU A 71 12.15 -7.23 0.59
N ASP A 72 11.91 -7.99 1.65
CA ASP A 72 12.68 -9.16 2.06
C ASP A 72 11.72 -10.27 2.49
N GLY A 73 11.96 -11.49 2.06
CA GLY A 73 11.24 -12.67 2.49
C GLY A 73 10.58 -13.46 1.37
N HIS A 74 9.72 -14.39 1.78
CA HIS A 74 8.93 -15.24 0.89
C HIS A 74 7.57 -15.52 1.52
N MET A 75 6.50 -15.25 0.80
CA MET A 75 5.11 -15.42 1.24
C MET A 75 4.31 -16.18 0.18
N LEU A 76 3.51 -17.14 0.61
CA LEU A 76 2.57 -17.87 -0.23
C LEU A 76 1.18 -17.27 -0.07
N HIS A 77 0.61 -16.81 -1.16
CA HIS A 77 -0.80 -16.48 -1.27
C HIS A 77 -1.59 -17.67 -1.82
N GLU A 78 -2.74 -17.96 -1.21
CA GLU A 78 -3.74 -18.87 -1.74
C GLU A 78 -5.13 -18.26 -1.57
N ASP A 79 -6.00 -18.40 -2.56
CA ASP A 79 -7.36 -17.88 -2.50
C ASP A 79 -8.43 -18.89 -2.93
N HIS A 80 -9.71 -18.56 -2.65
CA HIS A 80 -10.85 -19.41 -2.98
C HIS A 80 -11.08 -19.64 -4.47
N LEU A 81 -10.48 -18.81 -5.36
CA LEU A 81 -10.52 -18.98 -6.81
C LEU A 81 -9.48 -20.00 -7.31
N GLY A 82 -8.65 -20.53 -6.40
CA GLY A 82 -7.57 -21.46 -6.71
C GLY A 82 -6.29 -20.81 -7.18
N ASN A 83 -6.17 -19.47 -7.07
CA ASN A 83 -4.91 -18.81 -7.33
C ASN A 83 -3.90 -19.17 -6.22
N LYS A 84 -2.64 -19.38 -6.67
CA LYS A 84 -1.48 -19.57 -5.80
C LYS A 84 -0.37 -18.67 -6.30
N GLY A 85 0.13 -17.79 -5.43
CA GLY A 85 1.21 -16.87 -5.74
C GLY A 85 2.35 -17.02 -4.78
N ASN A 86 3.58 -17.10 -5.31
CA ASN A 86 4.80 -17.13 -4.54
C ASN A 86 5.46 -15.77 -4.57
N LEU A 87 5.09 -14.90 -3.63
CA LEU A 87 5.67 -13.58 -3.48
C LEU A 87 7.06 -13.70 -2.85
N LYS A 88 8.08 -13.29 -3.59
CA LYS A 88 9.46 -13.23 -3.15
C LYS A 88 9.96 -11.80 -3.02
N SER A 89 11.14 -11.66 -2.41
CA SER A 89 11.79 -10.35 -2.22
C SER A 89 11.79 -9.51 -3.50
N GLY A 90 11.32 -8.28 -3.39
CA GLY A 90 11.21 -7.33 -4.50
C GLY A 90 9.93 -7.42 -5.32
N GLY A 91 9.10 -8.45 -5.12
CA GLY A 91 7.85 -8.66 -5.83
C GLY A 91 6.65 -7.96 -5.19
N VAL A 92 5.53 -7.97 -5.89
CA VAL A 92 4.26 -7.37 -5.48
C VAL A 92 3.11 -8.32 -5.78
N GLN A 93 2.18 -8.43 -4.85
CA GLN A 93 0.86 -9.02 -5.08
C GLN A 93 -0.19 -7.92 -5.13
N TRP A 94 -0.96 -7.88 -6.22
CA TRP A 94 -2.07 -6.96 -6.39
C TRP A 94 -3.37 -7.76 -6.43
N MET A 95 -4.20 -7.60 -5.41
CA MET A 95 -5.45 -8.34 -5.30
C MET A 95 -6.63 -7.37 -5.27
N THR A 96 -7.58 -7.57 -6.15
CA THR A 96 -8.88 -6.91 -6.10
C THR A 96 -9.84 -7.80 -5.32
N ALA A 97 -10.29 -7.36 -4.14
CA ALA A 97 -11.29 -8.11 -3.39
C ALA A 97 -12.67 -8.04 -4.05
N GLY A 98 -13.02 -6.87 -4.61
CA GLY A 98 -14.30 -6.69 -5.31
C GLY A 98 -15.49 -7.15 -4.47
N ARG A 99 -16.37 -7.98 -5.06
CA ARG A 99 -17.57 -8.51 -4.41
C ARG A 99 -17.27 -9.47 -3.24
N GLY A 100 -16.06 -10.04 -3.20
CA GLY A 100 -15.61 -10.90 -2.12
C GLY A 100 -14.47 -11.81 -2.53
N ILE A 101 -13.49 -11.94 -1.66
CA ILE A 101 -12.41 -12.92 -1.74
C ILE A 101 -12.17 -13.51 -0.36
N ILE A 102 -11.75 -14.76 -0.32
CA ILE A 102 -11.24 -15.42 0.88
C ILE A 102 -9.85 -15.90 0.53
N HIS A 103 -8.83 -15.44 1.27
CA HIS A 103 -7.44 -15.75 0.98
C HIS A 103 -6.60 -15.94 2.25
N SER A 104 -5.40 -16.43 2.06
CA SER A 104 -4.36 -16.52 3.09
C SER A 104 -3.03 -16.04 2.53
N GLU A 105 -2.20 -15.45 3.40
CA GLU A 105 -0.84 -15.02 3.10
C GLU A 105 0.09 -15.61 4.16
N MET A 106 0.80 -16.68 3.79
CA MET A 106 1.59 -17.47 4.74
C MET A 106 3.08 -17.38 4.44
N PRO A 107 3.91 -16.93 5.40
CA PRO A 107 5.36 -16.98 5.26
C PRO A 107 5.85 -18.38 4.93
N GLN A 108 6.81 -18.47 4.00
CA GLN A 108 7.41 -19.72 3.55
C GLN A 108 8.83 -19.91 4.10
N GLN A 109 9.31 -18.99 4.91
CA GLN A 109 10.60 -19.04 5.57
C GLN A 109 10.44 -19.31 7.07
N GLU A 110 11.33 -20.12 7.62
CA GLU A 110 11.38 -20.43 9.05
C GLU A 110 12.29 -19.47 9.83
N ASN A 111 13.16 -18.74 9.12
CA ASN A 111 14.08 -17.76 9.69
C ASN A 111 14.46 -16.70 8.64
N GLY A 112 15.21 -15.70 9.07
CA GLY A 112 15.63 -14.60 8.23
C GLY A 112 14.64 -13.42 8.30
N ARG A 113 14.96 -12.37 7.55
CA ARG A 113 14.19 -11.13 7.57
C ARG A 113 12.91 -11.26 6.75
N MET A 114 11.80 -10.87 7.35
CA MET A 114 10.53 -10.62 6.67
C MET A 114 10.26 -9.12 6.72
N ARG A 115 10.18 -8.45 5.57
CA ARG A 115 9.96 -7.01 5.48
C ARG A 115 9.13 -6.63 4.27
N GLY A 116 8.15 -5.79 4.48
CA GLY A 116 7.29 -5.32 3.38
C GLY A 116 6.20 -4.39 3.82
N PHE A 117 5.26 -4.19 2.92
CA PHE A 117 4.11 -3.31 3.11
C PHE A 117 2.83 -3.98 2.66
N GLN A 118 1.75 -3.67 3.38
CA GLN A 118 0.38 -3.96 2.95
C GLN A 118 -0.35 -2.63 2.79
N LEU A 119 -0.72 -2.32 1.56
CA LEU A 119 -1.49 -1.12 1.21
C LEU A 119 -2.92 -1.53 0.83
N TRP A 120 -3.91 -0.84 1.39
CA TRP A 120 -5.30 -0.98 0.97
C TRP A 120 -5.73 0.24 0.16
N ILE A 121 -6.25 0.00 -1.04
CA ILE A 121 -6.74 1.02 -1.96
C ILE A 121 -8.25 0.84 -2.13
N ASN A 122 -9.03 1.87 -1.89
CA ASN A 122 -10.47 1.82 -2.01
C ASN A 122 -10.93 1.70 -3.46
N LEU A 123 -12.06 1.04 -3.68
CA LEU A 123 -12.76 1.01 -4.96
C LEU A 123 -13.96 1.97 -4.93
N PRO A 124 -14.28 2.63 -6.06
CA PRO A 124 -15.49 3.41 -6.15
C PRO A 124 -16.74 2.52 -6.00
N ALA A 125 -17.83 3.09 -5.50
CA ALA A 125 -19.07 2.36 -5.24
C ALA A 125 -19.52 1.48 -6.41
N ARG A 126 -19.46 2.00 -7.64
CA ARG A 126 -19.82 1.26 -8.86
C ARG A 126 -18.96 0.02 -9.14
N GLU A 127 -17.80 -0.10 -8.51
CA GLU A 127 -16.85 -1.20 -8.74
C GLU A 127 -16.64 -2.11 -7.52
N LYS A 128 -17.22 -1.76 -6.36
CA LYS A 128 -17.05 -2.58 -5.16
C LYS A 128 -17.55 -4.02 -5.31
N MET A 129 -18.53 -4.23 -6.19
CA MET A 129 -19.10 -5.56 -6.45
C MET A 129 -18.59 -6.19 -7.75
N LYS A 130 -17.48 -5.67 -8.35
CA LYS A 130 -16.84 -6.33 -9.50
C LYS A 130 -16.26 -7.69 -9.10
N PRO A 131 -16.01 -8.61 -10.06
CA PRO A 131 -15.33 -9.87 -9.76
C PRO A 131 -14.00 -9.65 -9.04
N ALA A 132 -13.68 -10.55 -8.12
CA ALA A 132 -12.36 -10.62 -7.51
C ALA A 132 -11.29 -10.92 -8.56
N GLY A 133 -10.08 -10.42 -8.33
CA GLY A 133 -8.94 -10.61 -9.22
C GLY A 133 -7.62 -10.66 -8.45
N TYR A 134 -6.65 -11.37 -9.02
CA TYR A 134 -5.35 -11.56 -8.42
C TYR A 134 -4.25 -11.44 -9.48
N ARG A 135 -3.16 -10.78 -9.14
CA ARG A 135 -1.97 -10.69 -9.97
C ARG A 135 -0.73 -10.79 -9.10
N ASP A 136 0.10 -11.80 -9.39
CA ASP A 136 1.45 -11.96 -8.85
C ASP A 136 2.44 -11.28 -9.80
N ILE A 137 3.24 -10.36 -9.31
CA ILE A 137 4.19 -9.55 -10.09
C ILE A 137 5.56 -9.82 -9.50
N GLN A 138 6.38 -10.53 -10.25
CA GLN A 138 7.72 -10.87 -9.81
C GLN A 138 8.64 -9.65 -9.83
N ALA A 139 9.73 -9.70 -9.06
CA ALA A 139 10.66 -8.58 -8.93
C ALA A 139 11.23 -8.09 -10.26
N GLU A 140 11.44 -9.01 -11.19
CA GLU A 140 11.99 -8.78 -12.54
C GLU A 140 11.02 -8.03 -13.46
N GLU A 141 9.72 -8.10 -13.17
CA GLU A 141 8.68 -7.38 -13.91
C GLU A 141 8.57 -5.91 -13.50
N ILE A 142 9.16 -5.54 -12.35
CA ILE A 142 9.05 -4.20 -11.77
C ILE A 142 10.30 -3.40 -12.14
N PRO A 143 10.20 -2.46 -13.09
CA PRO A 143 11.37 -1.71 -13.55
C PRO A 143 11.88 -0.76 -12.48
N THR A 144 13.19 -0.55 -12.49
CA THR A 144 13.86 0.48 -11.70
C THR A 144 14.45 1.52 -12.65
N ALA A 145 14.01 2.76 -12.53
CA ALA A 145 14.51 3.91 -13.28
C ALA A 145 15.60 4.63 -12.46
N PRO A 146 16.86 4.60 -12.89
CA PRO A 146 17.91 5.37 -12.23
C PRO A 146 17.82 6.85 -12.61
N PHE A 147 18.18 7.72 -11.67
CA PHE A 147 18.43 9.15 -11.91
C PHE A 147 19.73 9.57 -11.20
N ALA A 148 20.19 10.81 -11.41
CA ALA A 148 21.52 11.26 -10.94
C ALA A 148 21.76 11.05 -9.44
N ASP A 149 20.73 11.17 -8.62
CA ASP A 149 20.82 11.18 -7.16
C ASP A 149 20.16 9.97 -6.49
N GLY A 150 19.72 8.96 -7.28
CA GLY A 150 19.06 7.79 -6.73
C GLY A 150 18.38 6.90 -7.77
N SER A 151 17.31 6.24 -7.36
CA SER A 151 16.51 5.39 -8.26
C SER A 151 15.06 5.34 -7.81
N VAL A 152 14.17 5.04 -8.76
CA VAL A 152 12.74 4.80 -8.52
C VAL A 152 12.36 3.42 -9.02
N LYS A 153 11.91 2.55 -8.13
CA LYS A 153 11.25 1.29 -8.50
C LYS A 153 9.78 1.58 -8.77
N VAL A 154 9.33 1.35 -10.01
CA VAL A 154 8.01 1.75 -10.47
C VAL A 154 7.05 0.56 -10.38
N ILE A 155 6.27 0.47 -9.31
CA ILE A 155 5.31 -0.62 -9.06
C ILE A 155 4.01 -0.35 -9.84
N ALA A 156 3.49 0.87 -9.76
CA ALA A 156 2.30 1.28 -10.49
C ALA A 156 2.47 2.68 -11.07
N GLY A 157 1.77 2.93 -12.18
CA GLY A 157 1.84 4.17 -12.93
C GLY A 157 3.14 4.33 -13.71
N THR A 158 3.52 5.57 -13.99
CA THR A 158 4.66 5.89 -14.86
C THR A 158 5.56 6.91 -14.19
N TYR A 159 6.87 6.70 -14.21
CA TYR A 159 7.90 7.63 -13.77
C TYR A 159 8.84 7.92 -14.95
N GLU A 160 8.96 9.18 -15.37
CA GLU A 160 9.83 9.62 -16.48
C GLU A 160 9.80 8.68 -17.71
N GLY A 161 8.60 8.26 -18.12
CA GLY A 161 8.40 7.34 -19.25
C GLY A 161 8.57 5.85 -18.93
N THR A 162 9.16 5.50 -17.79
CA THR A 162 9.24 4.13 -17.30
C THR A 162 7.89 3.70 -16.74
N LYS A 163 7.28 2.68 -17.34
CA LYS A 163 5.96 2.17 -16.94
C LYS A 163 6.10 1.00 -15.97
N GLY A 164 5.45 1.10 -14.83
CA GLY A 164 5.27 -0.04 -13.93
C GLY A 164 4.31 -1.09 -14.49
N PRO A 165 4.30 -2.30 -13.94
CA PRO A 165 3.44 -3.40 -14.39
C PRO A 165 1.94 -3.13 -14.17
N VAL A 166 1.56 -2.25 -13.26
CA VAL A 166 0.16 -1.86 -13.00
C VAL A 166 -0.09 -0.47 -13.56
N GLN A 167 -1.07 -0.35 -14.44
CA GLN A 167 -1.41 0.89 -15.13
C GLN A 167 -2.91 1.15 -15.08
N GLY A 168 -3.31 2.41 -14.88
CA GLY A 168 -4.71 2.84 -14.98
C GLY A 168 -5.56 2.36 -13.81
N GLY A 169 -6.79 1.92 -14.11
CA GLY A 169 -7.81 1.62 -13.10
C GLY A 169 -8.56 2.87 -12.62
N SER A 170 -9.54 2.67 -11.74
CA SER A 170 -10.44 3.75 -11.33
C SER A 170 -9.75 4.84 -10.52
N THR A 171 -8.75 4.48 -9.76
CA THR A 171 -7.96 5.39 -8.93
C THR A 171 -6.67 5.85 -9.59
N ASP A 172 -6.27 5.23 -10.73
CA ASP A 172 -5.08 5.57 -11.50
C ASP A 172 -3.82 5.74 -10.60
N PRO A 173 -3.44 4.67 -9.87
CA PRO A 173 -2.45 4.80 -8.81
C PRO A 173 -1.04 4.97 -9.34
N LEU A 174 -0.26 5.80 -8.64
CA LEU A 174 1.19 5.80 -8.66
C LEU A 174 1.67 5.12 -7.37
N TYR A 175 2.52 4.11 -7.51
CA TYR A 175 3.18 3.46 -6.38
C TYR A 175 4.66 3.32 -6.72
N TRP A 176 5.47 4.18 -6.12
CA TRP A 176 6.91 4.20 -6.35
C TRP A 176 7.66 3.97 -5.04
N ASP A 177 8.74 3.20 -5.11
CA ASP A 177 9.74 3.05 -4.06
C ASP A 177 10.98 3.85 -4.49
N VAL A 178 11.20 4.97 -3.82
CA VAL A 178 12.28 5.91 -4.14
C VAL A 178 13.45 5.70 -3.19
N GLN A 179 14.62 5.44 -3.76
CA GLN A 179 15.89 5.46 -3.04
C GLN A 179 16.65 6.74 -3.39
N LEU A 180 16.99 7.55 -2.38
CA LEU A 180 17.58 8.87 -2.55
C LEU A 180 18.86 9.00 -1.74
N ASN A 181 19.93 9.45 -2.39
CA ASN A 181 21.22 9.65 -1.76
C ASN A 181 21.18 10.78 -0.70
N ALA A 182 22.12 10.72 0.25
CA ALA A 182 22.23 11.67 1.36
C ALA A 182 22.25 13.13 0.92
N GLY A 183 21.38 13.94 1.49
CA GLY A 183 21.26 15.38 1.23
C GLY A 183 20.75 15.78 -0.16
N LYS A 184 20.38 14.79 -0.98
CA LYS A 184 19.89 15.02 -2.35
C LYS A 184 18.39 15.24 -2.38
N THR A 185 17.89 15.77 -3.50
CA THR A 185 16.48 16.13 -3.67
C THR A 185 15.87 15.31 -4.81
N PHE A 186 14.74 14.68 -4.51
CA PHE A 186 13.83 14.10 -5.48
C PHE A 186 12.75 15.12 -5.80
N GLU A 187 12.63 15.49 -7.07
CA GLU A 187 11.60 16.42 -7.54
C GLU A 187 10.84 15.80 -8.71
N GLU A 188 9.50 15.72 -8.60
CA GLU A 188 8.70 15.08 -9.63
C GLU A 188 7.30 15.72 -9.72
N LYS A 189 6.74 15.65 -10.94
CA LYS A 189 5.36 16.06 -11.19
C LYS A 189 4.39 14.98 -10.83
N ILE A 190 3.42 15.32 -9.99
CA ILE A 190 2.31 14.46 -9.63
C ILE A 190 1.01 15.11 -10.12
N PRO A 191 0.14 14.41 -10.83
CA PRO A 191 -1.11 15.00 -11.30
C PRO A 191 -1.84 15.76 -10.19
N ALA A 192 -2.22 17.02 -10.46
CA ALA A 192 -2.85 17.88 -9.45
C ALA A 192 -4.17 17.31 -8.91
N THR A 193 -4.79 16.40 -9.65
CA THR A 193 -6.02 15.69 -9.28
C THR A 193 -5.79 14.52 -8.33
N HIS A 194 -4.54 14.09 -8.11
CA HIS A 194 -4.23 12.97 -7.24
C HIS A 194 -4.00 13.44 -5.79
N ALA A 195 -4.53 12.70 -4.84
CA ALA A 195 -4.04 12.73 -3.47
C ALA A 195 -2.61 12.20 -3.44
N LEU A 196 -1.79 12.67 -2.52
CA LEU A 196 -0.38 12.25 -2.41
C LEU A 196 -0.04 11.95 -0.95
N TYR A 197 0.55 10.78 -0.74
CA TYR A 197 1.07 10.31 0.53
C TYR A 197 2.53 9.89 0.38
N ILE A 198 3.41 10.43 1.20
CA ILE A 198 4.84 10.12 1.26
C ILE A 198 5.12 9.36 2.55
N TYR A 199 5.77 8.20 2.45
CA TYR A 199 6.06 7.35 3.60
C TYR A 199 7.53 6.92 3.63
N PRO A 200 8.41 7.65 4.34
CA PRO A 200 9.77 7.20 4.60
C PRO A 200 9.78 5.94 5.46
N PHE A 201 10.60 4.96 5.08
CA PHE A 201 10.82 3.75 5.86
C PHE A 201 12.30 3.49 6.16
N GLU A 202 13.20 4.27 5.53
CA GLU A 202 14.61 4.38 5.90
C GLU A 202 15.03 5.85 5.83
N GLY A 203 15.82 6.30 6.82
CA GLY A 203 16.28 7.66 6.89
C GLY A 203 15.16 8.68 7.17
N SER A 204 15.22 9.82 6.50
CA SER A 204 14.23 10.89 6.61
C SER A 204 14.13 11.70 5.34
N VAL A 205 12.98 12.32 5.11
CA VAL A 205 12.78 13.29 4.01
C VAL A 205 12.26 14.61 4.56
N GLU A 206 12.79 15.71 4.03
CA GLU A 206 12.31 17.05 4.27
C GLU A 206 11.48 17.51 3.07
N ILE A 207 10.27 17.97 3.33
CA ILE A 207 9.36 18.55 2.33
C ILE A 207 9.02 19.95 2.81
N GLU A 208 9.44 20.97 2.07
CA GLU A 208 9.42 22.36 2.51
C GLU A 208 10.19 22.54 3.84
N ASP A 209 9.49 22.91 4.90
CA ASP A 209 10.03 23.14 6.25
C ASP A 209 9.73 22.00 7.23
N ARG A 210 9.18 20.88 6.76
CA ARG A 210 8.75 19.75 7.61
C ARG A 210 9.51 18.48 7.30
N VAL A 211 10.01 17.82 8.34
CA VAL A 211 10.74 16.55 8.25
C VAL A 211 9.84 15.38 8.59
N LEU A 212 9.80 14.39 7.69
CA LEU A 212 9.23 13.07 7.92
C LEU A 212 10.38 12.12 8.25
N LYS A 213 10.36 11.52 9.43
CA LYS A 213 11.27 10.44 9.83
C LYS A 213 10.70 9.09 9.37
N ALA A 214 11.52 8.04 9.42
CA ALA A 214 11.05 6.69 9.17
C ALA A 214 9.78 6.38 9.98
N HIS A 215 8.80 5.75 9.32
CA HIS A 215 7.46 5.42 9.84
C HIS A 215 6.55 6.61 10.16
N GLN A 216 6.89 7.81 9.71
CA GLN A 216 5.98 8.96 9.69
C GLN A 216 5.47 9.18 8.27
N GLY A 217 4.18 9.12 8.06
CA GLY A 217 3.61 9.41 6.75
C GLY A 217 3.15 10.86 6.63
N GLY A 218 3.39 11.47 5.47
CA GLY A 218 2.92 12.81 5.14
C GLY A 218 1.79 12.79 4.13
N VAL A 219 0.62 13.33 4.49
CA VAL A 219 -0.44 13.65 3.54
C VAL A 219 -0.14 15.03 2.97
N LEU A 220 0.04 15.13 1.65
CA LEU A 220 0.36 16.38 0.98
C LEU A 220 -0.89 17.05 0.40
N GLY A 221 -0.87 18.36 0.42
CA GLY A 221 -1.95 19.20 -0.10
C GLY A 221 -1.97 19.33 -1.62
N SER A 222 -2.72 20.33 -2.08
CA SER A 222 -2.84 20.67 -3.49
C SER A 222 -1.50 21.15 -4.08
N GLY A 223 -1.32 20.92 -5.36
CA GLY A 223 -0.13 21.25 -6.14
C GLY A 223 0.07 20.24 -7.25
N ASP A 224 1.09 20.44 -8.05
CA ASP A 224 1.44 19.60 -9.19
C ASP A 224 2.88 19.06 -9.14
N THR A 225 3.63 19.44 -8.09
CA THR A 225 5.03 19.05 -7.93
C THR A 225 5.29 18.63 -6.49
N VAL A 226 6.03 17.54 -6.30
CA VAL A 226 6.61 17.15 -5.02
C VAL A 226 8.11 17.40 -5.05
N SER A 227 8.65 17.98 -3.98
CA SER A 227 10.08 18.14 -3.77
C SER A 227 10.41 17.61 -2.38
N ALA A 228 11.21 16.53 -2.34
CA ALA A 228 11.56 15.81 -1.12
C ALA A 228 13.09 15.68 -1.01
N ARG A 229 13.68 16.24 0.04
CA ARG A 229 15.11 16.19 0.29
C ARG A 229 15.45 15.12 1.30
N ALA A 230 16.39 14.23 0.97
CA ALA A 230 16.88 13.22 1.90
C ALA A 230 17.72 13.85 3.03
N GLY A 231 17.60 13.25 4.21
CA GLY A 231 18.46 13.58 5.34
C GLY A 231 19.93 13.18 5.12
N LYS A 232 20.75 13.36 6.16
CA LYS A 232 22.20 13.13 6.10
C LYS A 232 22.62 11.68 5.81
N ASP A 233 21.74 10.71 6.09
CA ASP A 233 22.00 9.29 5.90
C ASP A 233 21.30 8.73 4.63
N GLY A 234 20.74 9.62 3.78
CA GLY A 234 19.89 9.26 2.66
C GLY A 234 18.46 9.01 3.10
N ALA A 235 17.65 8.53 2.17
CA ALA A 235 16.27 8.13 2.44
C ALA A 235 15.81 7.03 1.48
N ARG A 236 14.91 6.19 1.96
CA ARG A 236 14.07 5.33 1.13
C ARG A 236 12.62 5.51 1.55
N PHE A 237 11.76 5.81 0.58
CA PHE A 237 10.39 6.19 0.87
C PHE A 237 9.44 5.77 -0.24
N LEU A 238 8.19 5.51 0.14
CA LEU A 238 7.10 5.28 -0.79
C LEU A 238 6.49 6.61 -1.22
N VAL A 239 6.22 6.73 -2.52
CA VAL A 239 5.37 7.75 -3.13
C VAL A 239 4.08 7.06 -3.55
N LEU A 240 2.99 7.37 -2.86
CA LEU A 240 1.67 6.84 -3.13
C LEU A 240 0.77 7.99 -3.57
N ALA A 241 0.35 7.98 -4.84
CA ALA A 241 -0.58 8.98 -5.33
C ALA A 241 -1.71 8.32 -6.13
N ALA A 242 -2.93 8.85 -6.01
CA ALA A 242 -4.08 8.29 -6.73
C ALA A 242 -5.22 9.31 -6.79
N LYS A 243 -6.15 9.12 -7.73
CA LYS A 243 -7.39 9.91 -7.80
C LYS A 243 -8.26 9.64 -6.58
N PRO A 244 -8.60 10.64 -5.76
CA PRO A 244 -9.51 10.48 -4.65
C PRO A 244 -10.91 10.15 -5.16
N LEU A 245 -11.62 9.29 -4.44
CA LEU A 245 -12.97 8.87 -4.81
C LEU A 245 -14.04 9.85 -4.35
N GLN A 246 -13.79 10.53 -3.20
CA GLN A 246 -14.71 11.48 -2.59
C GLN A 246 -16.10 10.85 -2.31
N GLU A 247 -16.10 9.57 -1.97
CA GLU A 247 -17.29 8.80 -1.64
C GLU A 247 -17.31 8.46 -0.15
N PRO A 248 -18.49 8.21 0.45
CA PRO A 248 -18.59 7.72 1.82
C PRO A 248 -17.80 6.42 2.00
N VAL A 249 -17.13 6.27 3.14
CA VAL A 249 -16.41 5.06 3.51
C VAL A 249 -16.93 4.55 4.83
N VAL A 250 -17.51 3.36 4.80
CA VAL A 250 -17.89 2.60 5.99
C VAL A 250 -17.04 1.33 6.03
N GLN A 251 -16.31 1.15 7.11
CA GLN A 251 -15.42 0.00 7.30
C GLN A 251 -15.78 -0.75 8.58
N TYR A 252 -15.84 -2.06 8.48
CA TYR A 252 -15.91 -2.95 9.63
C TYR A 252 -15.02 -4.18 9.38
N GLY A 253 -13.92 -4.27 10.13
CA GLY A 253 -12.92 -5.31 9.92
C GLY A 253 -12.43 -5.36 8.45
N PRO A 254 -12.57 -6.51 7.78
CA PRO A 254 -12.06 -6.74 6.43
C PRO A 254 -13.02 -6.28 5.32
N PHE A 255 -14.07 -5.55 5.65
CA PHE A 255 -15.08 -5.08 4.69
C PHE A 255 -15.08 -3.56 4.62
N VAL A 256 -15.02 -3.01 3.40
CA VAL A 256 -15.03 -1.57 3.14
C VAL A 256 -16.08 -1.27 2.06
N MET A 257 -17.17 -0.65 2.48
CA MET A 257 -18.32 -0.34 1.63
C MET A 257 -18.67 1.15 1.73
N ASN A 258 -19.78 1.57 1.14
CA ASN A 258 -20.22 2.96 1.17
C ASN A 258 -21.32 3.21 2.23
N THR A 259 -22.05 2.16 2.63
CA THR A 259 -23.11 2.26 3.63
C THR A 259 -22.99 1.17 4.70
N ARG A 260 -23.70 1.39 5.81
CA ARG A 260 -23.76 0.42 6.91
C ARG A 260 -24.50 -0.84 6.49
N GLU A 261 -25.56 -0.70 5.72
CA GLU A 261 -26.38 -1.81 5.21
C GLU A 261 -25.56 -2.74 4.31
N GLU A 262 -24.66 -2.17 3.49
CA GLU A 262 -23.75 -2.95 2.66
C GLU A 262 -22.73 -3.73 3.51
N ILE A 263 -22.25 -3.16 4.62
CA ILE A 263 -21.38 -3.87 5.57
C ILE A 263 -22.14 -5.03 6.23
N GLU A 264 -23.36 -4.78 6.68
CA GLU A 264 -24.20 -5.82 7.28
C GLU A 264 -24.49 -6.93 6.29
N GLN A 265 -24.69 -6.60 5.01
CA GLN A 265 -24.84 -7.60 3.95
C GLN A 265 -23.55 -8.41 3.76
N ALA A 266 -22.38 -7.76 3.74
CA ALA A 266 -21.10 -8.47 3.61
C ALA A 266 -20.87 -9.47 4.76
N ILE A 267 -21.23 -9.10 5.98
CA ILE A 267 -21.16 -9.97 7.16
C ILE A 267 -22.10 -11.18 6.99
N ARG A 268 -23.35 -10.94 6.60
CA ARG A 268 -24.34 -12.04 6.34
C ARG A 268 -23.86 -12.96 5.24
N ASP A 269 -23.34 -12.42 4.14
CA ASP A 269 -22.83 -13.21 3.02
C ASP A 269 -21.66 -14.11 3.45
N TYR A 270 -20.75 -13.58 4.27
CA TYR A 270 -19.63 -14.34 4.80
C TYR A 270 -20.11 -15.46 5.74
N GLN A 271 -21.01 -15.15 6.68
CA GLN A 271 -21.59 -16.14 7.62
C GLN A 271 -22.35 -17.26 6.91
N ASN A 272 -22.99 -16.94 5.79
CA ASN A 272 -23.75 -17.90 4.99
C ASN A 272 -22.89 -18.63 3.93
N GLY A 273 -21.59 -18.35 3.86
CA GLY A 273 -20.68 -18.99 2.89
C GLY A 273 -20.88 -18.55 1.44
N VAL A 274 -21.53 -17.38 1.21
CA VAL A 274 -21.83 -16.86 -0.14
C VAL A 274 -21.08 -15.58 -0.49
N LEU A 275 -20.12 -15.14 0.35
CA LEU A 275 -19.35 -13.93 0.10
C LEU A 275 -18.52 -14.02 -1.17
N ALA A 276 -17.96 -15.20 -1.44
CA ALA A 276 -16.93 -15.44 -2.44
C ALA A 276 -17.43 -16.46 -3.51
N VAL A 277 -18.65 -16.26 -4.00
CA VAL A 277 -19.31 -17.11 -5.03
C VAL A 277 -19.46 -16.35 -6.34
#